data_9034944514627b69408006392727778e
#
_entry.id   9034944514627b69408006392727778e
#
_cell.length_a   1.000
_cell.length_b   1.000
_cell.length_c   1.000
_cell.angle_alpha   90.00
_cell.angle_beta   90.00
_cell.angle_gamma   90.00
#
_symmetry.space_group_name_H-M   'P 1'
#
loop_
_entity.id
_entity.type
_entity.pdbx_description
1 polymer ?
#
loop_
_entity_poly.entity_id
_entity_poly.type
_entity_poly.pdbx_seq_one_letter_code
_entity_poly.pdbx_strand_id
1 'polypeptide(L)'
;MSDIQFKKHRVFRETEDVIFYDISVDESNASDLVVHTGAAISPPDDAVGAKQFYIHEYQDDYNRVVSGVRTFELVNNTWKYPYHIVKLDVHSGALIIPAKTWHRSVSGAEGSIVINQAKRYKGFNASEEFKPVSCAENSLSLIHI
;
A
#
# COMPACT_ATOMS: atom_id res chain seq x y z
N MET A 1 -11.64 -14.26 9.88
CA MET A 1 -11.31 -13.39 8.74
C MET A 1 -9.84 -12.99 8.84
N SER A 2 -9.11 -13.01 7.74
CA SER A 2 -7.71 -12.56 7.72
C SER A 2 -7.64 -11.03 7.87
N ASP A 3 -6.63 -10.53 8.62
CA ASP A 3 -6.34 -9.10 8.70
C ASP A 3 -5.92 -8.56 7.32
N ILE A 4 -5.16 -9.36 6.58
CA ILE A 4 -4.66 -9.00 5.26
C ILE A 4 -5.61 -9.53 4.19
N GLN A 5 -6.04 -8.64 3.31
CA GLN A 5 -6.95 -8.95 2.22
C GLN A 5 -6.38 -8.51 0.88
N PHE A 6 -6.68 -9.29 -0.15
CA PHE A 6 -6.29 -9.00 -1.52
C PHE A 6 -7.51 -8.99 -2.43
N LYS A 7 -7.51 -8.08 -3.40
CA LYS A 7 -8.41 -8.13 -4.55
C LYS A 7 -7.66 -8.78 -5.70
N LYS A 8 -8.08 -10.01 -6.05
CA LYS A 8 -7.46 -10.71 -7.17
C LYS A 8 -7.98 -10.15 -8.49
N HIS A 9 -7.08 -9.98 -9.44
CA HIS A 9 -7.46 -9.75 -10.81
C HIS A 9 -7.98 -11.05 -11.43
N ARG A 10 -8.84 -10.95 -12.44
CA ARG A 10 -9.36 -12.12 -13.13
C ARG A 10 -8.96 -12.10 -14.59
N VAL A 11 -8.77 -13.28 -15.15
CA VAL A 11 -8.57 -13.42 -16.59
C VAL A 11 -9.92 -13.28 -17.27
N PHE A 12 -10.08 -12.32 -18.18
CA PHE A 12 -11.31 -12.20 -18.96
C PHE A 12 -11.14 -12.63 -20.41
N ARG A 13 -9.93 -12.75 -20.86
CA ARG A 13 -9.61 -13.23 -22.20
C ARG A 13 -8.22 -13.85 -22.20
N GLU A 14 -8.08 -14.92 -22.96
CA GLU A 14 -6.79 -15.59 -23.14
C GLU A 14 -6.65 -16.04 -24.58
N THR A 15 -5.51 -15.74 -25.17
CA THR A 15 -5.12 -16.21 -26.50
C THR A 15 -3.77 -16.89 -26.38
N GLU A 16 -3.26 -17.46 -27.48
CA GLU A 16 -1.91 -18.04 -27.48
C GLU A 16 -0.89 -16.95 -27.10
N ASP A 17 -0.11 -17.22 -26.05
CA ASP A 17 0.94 -16.35 -25.52
C ASP A 17 0.48 -15.00 -24.95
N VAL A 18 -0.83 -14.74 -24.83
CA VAL A 18 -1.35 -13.47 -24.27
C VAL A 18 -2.48 -13.74 -23.30
N ILE A 19 -2.38 -13.15 -22.14
CA ILE A 19 -3.42 -13.18 -21.10
C ILE A 19 -3.91 -11.76 -20.86
N PHE A 20 -5.22 -11.57 -20.89
CA PHE A 20 -5.87 -10.29 -20.59
C PHE A 20 -6.50 -10.35 -19.22
N TYR A 21 -5.97 -9.55 -18.29
CA TYR A 21 -6.50 -9.47 -16.94
C TYR A 21 -7.44 -8.27 -16.82
N ASP A 22 -8.56 -8.50 -16.13
CA ASP A 22 -9.42 -7.43 -15.64
C ASP A 22 -8.92 -7.05 -14.24
N ILE A 23 -8.45 -5.82 -14.11
CA ILE A 23 -7.93 -5.29 -12.85
C ILE A 23 -8.85 -4.24 -12.24
N SER A 24 -10.10 -4.20 -12.67
CA SER A 24 -11.07 -3.21 -12.18
C SER A 24 -11.27 -3.33 -10.68
N VAL A 25 -11.35 -2.20 -10.03
CA VAL A 25 -11.81 -2.05 -8.64
C VAL A 25 -13.04 -1.16 -8.70
N ASP A 26 -14.23 -1.74 -8.52
CA ASP A 26 -15.49 -1.04 -8.75
C ASP A 26 -15.66 0.18 -7.86
N GLU A 27 -15.09 0.13 -6.66
CA GLU A 27 -15.20 1.21 -5.68
C GLU A 27 -14.18 2.33 -5.92
N SER A 28 -13.21 2.13 -6.80
CA SER A 28 -12.13 3.10 -7.01
C SER A 28 -12.64 4.38 -7.70
N ASN A 29 -12.23 5.51 -7.17
CA ASN A 29 -12.50 6.83 -7.73
C ASN A 29 -11.24 7.69 -7.87
N ALA A 30 -10.07 7.10 -7.64
CA ALA A 30 -8.78 7.77 -7.81
C ALA A 30 -7.72 6.72 -8.14
N SER A 31 -6.78 7.05 -9.03
CA SER A 31 -5.73 6.11 -9.42
C SER A 31 -4.39 6.82 -9.47
N ASP A 32 -3.39 6.19 -8.87
CA ASP A 32 -2.01 6.68 -8.85
C ASP A 32 -1.06 5.63 -9.39
N LEU A 33 -0.06 6.08 -10.12
CA LEU A 33 1.10 5.27 -10.50
C LEU A 33 2.27 5.69 -9.61
N VAL A 34 2.77 4.75 -8.81
CA VAL A 34 3.82 5.03 -7.84
C VAL A 34 5.09 4.28 -8.24
N VAL A 35 6.12 5.03 -8.62
CA VAL A 35 7.36 4.48 -9.16
C VAL A 35 8.49 4.65 -8.15
N HIS A 36 9.09 3.55 -7.74
CA HIS A 36 10.37 3.53 -7.06
C HIS A 36 11.45 3.24 -8.12
N THR A 37 12.28 4.21 -8.42
CA THR A 37 13.27 4.10 -9.50
C THR A 37 14.48 3.23 -9.14
N GLY A 38 14.62 2.89 -7.88
CA GLY A 38 15.69 2.05 -7.34
C GLY A 38 15.34 1.71 -5.91
N ALA A 39 16.35 1.47 -5.08
CA ALA A 39 16.15 1.31 -3.64
C ALA A 39 15.44 2.57 -3.09
N ALA A 40 14.32 2.36 -2.45
CA ALA A 40 13.49 3.47 -1.95
C ALA A 40 12.67 3.03 -0.74
N ILE A 41 12.40 3.98 0.12
CA ILE A 41 11.52 3.84 1.29
C ILE A 41 10.50 4.97 1.22
N SER A 42 9.22 4.64 1.27
CA SER A 42 8.15 5.63 1.18
C SER A 42 7.13 5.45 2.32
N PRO A 43 6.99 6.43 3.22
CA PRO A 43 7.80 7.63 3.34
C PRO A 43 9.22 7.31 3.87
N PRO A 44 10.18 8.17 3.62
CA PRO A 44 11.53 7.96 4.17
C PRO A 44 11.53 8.07 5.69
N ASP A 45 12.61 7.59 6.32
CA ASP A 45 12.80 7.80 7.75
C ASP A 45 12.89 9.31 8.04
N ASP A 46 12.57 9.69 9.27
CA ASP A 46 12.67 11.10 9.67
C ASP A 46 14.12 11.53 9.91
N ALA A 47 14.31 12.79 10.30
CA ALA A 47 15.63 13.37 10.47
C ALA A 47 16.48 12.70 11.58
N VAL A 48 15.84 11.99 12.51
CA VAL A 48 16.52 11.27 13.60
C VAL A 48 16.57 9.75 13.37
N GLY A 49 16.20 9.31 12.18
CA GLY A 49 16.26 7.89 11.78
C GLY A 49 15.07 7.04 12.23
N ALA A 50 14.00 7.64 12.71
CA ALA A 50 12.79 6.90 13.05
C ALA A 50 11.95 6.64 11.78
N LYS A 51 11.32 5.47 11.73
CA LYS A 51 10.41 5.14 10.64
C LYS A 51 9.23 6.10 10.60
N GLN A 52 8.84 6.48 9.40
CA GLN A 52 7.63 7.24 9.16
C GLN A 52 6.63 6.40 8.39
N PHE A 53 5.36 6.69 8.60
CA PHE A 53 4.24 6.00 7.97
C PHE A 53 3.27 7.02 7.40
N TYR A 54 2.52 6.62 6.37
CA TYR A 54 1.30 7.30 5.97
C TYR A 54 0.11 6.66 6.67
N ILE A 55 -0.93 7.44 6.90
CA ILE A 55 -2.24 6.97 7.32
C ILE A 55 -3.30 7.81 6.60
N HIS A 56 -4.28 7.13 6.01
CA HIS A 56 -5.40 7.81 5.36
C HIS A 56 -6.66 7.62 6.19
N GLU A 57 -7.25 8.72 6.63
CA GLU A 57 -8.51 8.68 7.36
C GLU A 57 -9.70 8.41 6.44
N TYR A 58 -9.63 8.89 5.18
CA TYR A 58 -10.73 8.89 4.22
C TYR A 58 -10.36 8.28 2.88
N GLN A 59 -9.45 7.30 2.89
CA GLN A 59 -9.06 6.60 1.68
C GLN A 59 -8.71 5.15 1.99
N ASP A 60 -9.28 4.23 1.21
CA ASP A 60 -8.80 2.86 1.11
C ASP A 60 -7.85 2.77 -0.09
N ASP A 61 -6.77 2.03 0.06
CA ASP A 61 -5.82 1.77 -1.02
C ASP A 61 -5.97 0.35 -1.54
N TYR A 62 -5.86 0.20 -2.87
CA TYR A 62 -5.78 -1.09 -3.54
C TYR A 62 -4.49 -1.08 -4.35
N ASN A 63 -3.40 -1.59 -3.79
CA ASN A 63 -2.06 -1.51 -4.35
C ASN A 63 -1.70 -2.78 -5.11
N ARG A 64 -1.42 -2.63 -6.40
CA ARG A 64 -1.02 -3.72 -7.28
C ARG A 64 0.37 -3.45 -7.83
N VAL A 65 1.29 -4.42 -7.66
CA VAL A 65 2.62 -4.36 -8.29
C VAL A 65 2.49 -4.76 -9.74
N VAL A 66 2.99 -3.92 -10.63
CA VAL A 66 3.03 -4.19 -12.07
C VAL A 66 4.45 -4.44 -12.58
N SER A 67 5.46 -4.11 -11.78
CA SER A 67 6.86 -4.41 -12.06
C SER A 67 7.66 -4.47 -10.76
N GLY A 68 8.53 -5.46 -10.64
CA GLY A 68 9.41 -5.62 -9.49
C GLY A 68 8.71 -6.20 -8.26
N VAL A 69 9.26 -5.86 -7.10
CA VAL A 69 8.78 -6.33 -5.80
C VAL A 69 8.69 -5.15 -4.85
N ARG A 70 7.56 -5.02 -4.17
CA ARG A 70 7.37 -3.98 -3.15
C ARG A 70 6.96 -4.63 -1.83
N THR A 71 7.65 -4.28 -0.76
CA THR A 71 7.33 -4.75 0.59
C THR A 71 6.60 -3.66 1.33
N PHE A 72 5.43 -3.99 1.88
CA PHE A 72 4.62 -3.08 2.68
C PHE A 72 4.71 -3.46 4.15
N GLU A 73 4.86 -2.47 5.01
CA GLU A 73 4.67 -2.62 6.45
C GLU A 73 3.35 -1.97 6.80
N LEU A 74 2.46 -2.72 7.47
CA LEU A 74 1.12 -2.28 7.83
C LEU A 74 0.93 -2.37 9.34
N VAL A 75 0.33 -1.35 9.92
CA VAL A 75 -0.03 -1.34 11.35
C VAL A 75 -1.47 -0.90 11.49
N ASN A 76 -2.28 -1.75 12.14
CA ASN A 76 -3.65 -1.43 12.46
C ASN A 76 -4.00 -2.05 13.82
N ASN A 77 -4.25 -1.20 14.80
CA ASN A 77 -4.47 -1.62 16.18
C ASN A 77 -5.80 -2.37 16.38
N THR A 78 -6.70 -2.33 15.41
CA THR A 78 -7.96 -3.08 15.47
C THR A 78 -7.81 -4.53 15.00
N TRP A 79 -6.67 -4.87 14.39
CA TRP A 79 -6.42 -6.22 13.91
C TRP A 79 -5.96 -7.13 15.04
N LYS A 80 -6.23 -8.43 14.87
CA LYS A 80 -5.77 -9.46 15.80
C LYS A 80 -4.25 -9.43 15.96
N TYR A 81 -3.54 -9.31 14.83
CA TYR A 81 -2.10 -9.09 14.79
C TYR A 81 -1.87 -7.71 14.18
N PRO A 82 -1.54 -6.70 15.01
CA PRO A 82 -1.51 -5.31 14.54
C PRO A 82 -0.48 -5.02 13.46
N TYR A 83 0.65 -5.72 13.46
CA TYR A 83 1.77 -5.45 12.54
C TYR A 83 1.93 -6.58 11.52
N HIS A 84 1.94 -6.20 10.25
CA HIS A 84 2.18 -7.13 9.14
C HIS A 84 3.23 -6.59 8.20
N ILE A 85 4.05 -7.51 7.68
CA ILE A 85 4.96 -7.25 6.56
C ILE A 85 4.42 -8.07 5.39
N VAL A 86 4.10 -7.39 4.28
CA VAL A 86 3.51 -8.02 3.10
C VAL A 86 4.38 -7.73 1.89
N LYS A 87 4.90 -8.80 1.28
CA LYS A 87 5.73 -8.68 0.08
C LYS A 87 4.87 -8.93 -1.15
N LEU A 88 4.81 -7.95 -2.03
CA LEU A 88 4.01 -8.01 -3.26
C LEU A 88 4.91 -8.14 -4.48
N ASP A 89 4.46 -8.96 -5.42
CA ASP A 89 4.99 -9.03 -6.77
C ASP A 89 3.84 -8.96 -7.80
N VAL A 90 4.16 -9.16 -9.06
CA VAL A 90 3.16 -9.03 -10.15
C VAL A 90 2.04 -10.08 -10.07
N HIS A 91 2.22 -11.14 -9.28
CA HIS A 91 1.25 -12.23 -9.14
C HIS A 91 0.35 -12.09 -7.90
N SER A 92 0.61 -11.11 -7.06
CA SER A 92 -0.04 -11.02 -5.74
C SER A 92 -1.51 -10.56 -5.78
N GLY A 93 -1.93 -9.90 -6.86
CA GLY A 93 -3.19 -9.17 -6.86
C GLY A 93 -3.03 -7.82 -6.15
N ALA A 94 -4.13 -7.13 -5.87
CA ALA A 94 -4.09 -5.85 -5.18
C ALA A 94 -4.20 -6.06 -3.67
N LEU A 95 -3.21 -5.55 -2.94
CA LEU A 95 -3.27 -5.49 -1.48
C LEU A 95 -4.26 -4.41 -1.07
N ILE A 96 -5.22 -4.77 -0.24
CA ILE A 96 -6.21 -3.83 0.29
C ILE A 96 -5.67 -3.25 1.59
N ILE A 97 -5.46 -1.93 1.60
CA ILE A 97 -5.07 -1.20 2.81
C ILE A 97 -6.25 -0.33 3.22
N PRO A 98 -7.05 -0.76 4.20
CA PRO A 98 -8.21 0.01 4.64
C PRO A 98 -7.80 1.37 5.20
N ALA A 99 -8.71 2.34 5.13
CA ALA A 99 -8.54 3.61 5.84
C ALA A 99 -8.17 3.35 7.31
N LYS A 100 -7.43 4.29 7.91
CA LYS A 100 -6.95 4.21 9.30
C LYS A 100 -5.92 3.11 9.55
N THR A 101 -5.27 2.62 8.49
CA THR A 101 -4.14 1.70 8.59
C THR A 101 -2.85 2.43 8.30
N TRP A 102 -1.92 2.39 9.22
CA TRP A 102 -0.57 2.93 9.03
C TRP A 102 0.16 2.08 8.01
N HIS A 103 0.82 2.71 7.03
CA HIS A 103 1.55 1.96 6.02
C HIS A 103 2.80 2.68 5.53
N ARG A 104 3.77 1.88 5.14
CA ARG A 104 4.98 2.31 4.43
C ARG A 104 5.39 1.22 3.47
N SER A 105 6.17 1.57 2.46
CA SER A 105 6.62 0.59 1.48
C SER A 105 8.09 0.76 1.15
N VAL A 106 8.72 -0.37 0.77
CA VAL A 106 10.15 -0.46 0.54
C VAL A 106 10.41 -1.22 -0.75
N SER A 107 11.33 -0.74 -1.55
CA SER A 107 11.87 -1.45 -2.71
C SER A 107 13.36 -1.67 -2.57
N GLY A 108 13.86 -2.78 -3.12
CA GLY A 108 15.28 -3.02 -3.28
C GLY A 108 15.88 -2.25 -4.46
N ALA A 109 17.12 -2.57 -4.82
CA ALA A 109 17.92 -1.83 -5.80
C ALA A 109 17.28 -1.73 -7.20
N GLU A 110 16.44 -2.70 -7.57
CA GLU A 110 15.78 -2.71 -8.89
C GLU A 110 14.54 -1.84 -8.94
N GLY A 111 14.08 -1.34 -7.80
CA GLY A 111 12.87 -0.55 -7.72
C GLY A 111 11.60 -1.36 -7.90
N SER A 112 10.48 -0.67 -8.06
CA SER A 112 9.18 -1.30 -8.34
C SER A 112 8.18 -0.27 -8.83
N ILE A 113 7.14 -0.75 -9.51
CA ILE A 113 6.05 0.09 -9.99
C ILE A 113 4.75 -0.47 -9.44
N VAL A 114 3.96 0.40 -8.83
CA VAL A 114 2.68 0.06 -8.21
C VAL A 114 1.59 0.95 -8.80
N ILE A 115 0.45 0.35 -9.08
CA ILE A 115 -0.79 1.09 -9.33
C ILE A 115 -1.64 1.01 -8.07
N ASN A 116 -2.03 2.18 -7.56
CA ASN A 116 -2.99 2.29 -6.47
C ASN A 116 -4.34 2.70 -7.06
N GLN A 117 -5.33 1.83 -6.93
CA GLN A 117 -6.72 2.11 -7.31
C GLN A 117 -7.48 2.44 -6.04
N ALA A 118 -7.40 3.69 -5.62
CA ALA A 118 -7.90 4.13 -4.32
C ALA A 118 -9.40 4.41 -4.34
N LYS A 119 -10.03 4.24 -3.18
CA LYS A 119 -11.37 4.73 -2.90
C LYS A 119 -11.27 5.86 -1.89
N ARG A 120 -11.66 7.06 -2.32
CA ARG A 120 -11.68 8.26 -1.48
C ARG A 120 -13.08 8.54 -1.03
N TYR A 121 -13.24 8.76 0.27
CA TYR A 121 -14.51 9.07 0.91
C TYR A 121 -14.69 10.57 1.07
N LYS A 122 -15.93 10.97 1.36
CA LYS A 122 -16.21 12.36 1.73
C LYS A 122 -15.36 12.75 2.93
N GLY A 123 -14.72 13.90 2.86
CA GLY A 123 -13.78 14.36 3.89
C GLY A 123 -12.31 14.19 3.51
N PHE A 124 -12.01 13.48 2.43
CA PHE A 124 -10.64 13.34 1.96
C PHE A 124 -10.04 14.72 1.64
N ASN A 125 -8.82 14.95 2.18
CA ASN A 125 -8.05 16.16 1.94
C ASN A 125 -6.58 15.77 1.76
N ALA A 126 -6.07 15.89 0.54
CA ALA A 126 -4.73 15.46 0.19
C ALA A 126 -3.65 16.11 1.07
N SER A 127 -3.81 17.37 1.45
CA SER A 127 -2.82 18.06 2.29
C SER A 127 -2.71 17.46 3.70
N GLU A 128 -3.76 16.79 4.18
CA GLU A 128 -3.77 16.14 5.49
C GLU A 128 -3.37 14.67 5.40
N GLU A 129 -3.79 13.97 4.36
CA GLU A 129 -3.68 12.51 4.31
C GLU A 129 -2.36 12.00 3.72
N PHE A 130 -1.59 12.87 3.06
CA PHE A 130 -0.30 12.48 2.48
C PHE A 130 0.90 12.99 3.28
N LYS A 131 0.69 13.33 4.55
CA LYS A 131 1.78 13.73 5.45
C LYS A 131 2.44 12.50 6.07
N PRO A 132 3.78 12.41 6.03
CA PRO A 132 4.48 11.39 6.80
C PRO A 132 4.31 11.63 8.30
N VAL A 133 4.14 10.55 9.05
CA VAL A 133 4.01 10.57 10.51
C VAL A 133 5.07 9.67 11.12
N SER A 134 5.92 10.23 12.00
CA SER A 134 6.97 9.46 12.65
C SER A 134 6.39 8.52 13.72
N CYS A 135 6.87 7.28 13.74
CA CYS A 135 6.50 6.32 14.78
C CYS A 135 7.00 6.75 16.17
N ALA A 136 8.01 7.62 16.23
CA ALA A 136 8.52 8.14 17.51
C ALA A 136 7.59 9.17 18.16
N GLU A 137 6.66 9.75 17.40
CA GLU A 137 5.81 10.87 17.84
C GLU A 137 4.35 10.47 18.09
N ASN A 138 4.03 9.16 18.04
CA ASN A 138 2.66 8.70 18.18
C ASN A 138 2.60 7.29 18.76
N SER A 139 1.39 6.71 18.83
CA SER A 139 1.14 5.39 19.41
C SER A 139 1.85 4.23 18.72
N LEU A 140 2.41 4.43 17.51
CA LEU A 140 3.15 3.38 16.81
C LEU A 140 4.41 2.97 17.56
N SER A 141 5.00 3.86 18.35
CA SER A 141 6.18 3.54 19.18
C SER A 141 5.92 2.41 20.16
N LEU A 142 4.67 2.22 20.58
CA LEU A 142 4.26 1.17 21.51
C LEU A 142 4.25 -0.22 20.89
N ILE A 143 4.36 -0.32 19.58
CA ILE A 143 4.30 -1.60 18.83
C ILE A 143 5.70 -2.13 18.54
N HIS A 144 6.73 -1.37 18.87
CA HIS A 144 8.14 -1.76 18.70
C HIS A 144 8.51 -2.10 17.24
N ILE A 145 8.08 -1.28 16.34
CA ILE A 145 8.36 -1.44 14.90
C ILE A 145 9.80 -1.07 14.59
#